data_2b49ab0c218a66147853f5d68617f622
#
_entry.id   2b49ab0c218a66147853f5d68617f622
#
_cell.length_a   1.000
_cell.length_b   1.000
_cell.length_c   1.000
_cell.angle_alpha   90.00
_cell.angle_beta   90.00
_cell.angle_gamma   90.00
#
_symmetry.space_group_name_H-M   'P 1'
#
loop_
_entity.id
_entity.type
_entity.pdbx_description
1 polymer ?
#
loop_
_entity_poly.entity_id
_entity_poly.type
_entity_poly.pdbx_seq_one_letter_code
_entity_poly.pdbx_strand_id
1 'polypeptide(L)'
;MRKKRIRDFGIVPGRVKTGKRNAITDVPGVLVGHCTVNTEENHTGVTVIVPGPGNAFANHYTAAAYVHNGFGKSAGLVQVEELGTLETPIALTNTLNVGKVWDALVDIVIEQCQNDGLEPMSINPVVGECNDCRINQIQKRAVGEKEVRQAFAAASEEFEEGDVGAGAGTICYGMKGGIGSASRVICIGEKEYTIGVLVQSNFGATEDFILNGEAVGPKILEWKQEKDDMAASEEDKGSIMSILATDLPLTSRQLKRILKRTGVGIARTGGYTGHGSGEVMIGFTTANRIPSGCEEELLQLSAIPEHVINRAFLAAAEAEQEAILNSMTAAKPTRGRDGELYYSLAEYLNDRNA
;
A
#
# COMPACT_ATOMS: atom_id res chain seq x y z
N MET A 1 -11.47 17.06 -11.26
CA MET A 1 -12.53 16.05 -10.97
C MET A 1 -11.91 14.98 -10.10
N ARG A 2 -12.60 14.53 -9.05
CA ARG A 2 -12.17 13.35 -8.24
C ARG A 2 -12.10 12.12 -9.16
N LYS A 3 -11.02 11.36 -9.07
CA LYS A 3 -10.88 10.07 -9.77
C LYS A 3 -11.96 9.10 -9.28
N LYS A 4 -12.55 8.30 -10.17
CA LYS A 4 -13.58 7.32 -9.80
C LYS A 4 -12.95 6.14 -9.06
N ARG A 5 -13.62 5.70 -8.01
CA ARG A 5 -13.29 4.49 -7.25
C ARG A 5 -14.25 3.36 -7.62
N ILE A 6 -13.94 2.14 -7.21
CA ILE A 6 -14.74 0.97 -7.60
C ILE A 6 -16.23 1.08 -7.21
N ARG A 7 -16.53 1.73 -6.07
CA ARG A 7 -17.92 1.97 -5.62
C ARG A 7 -18.68 2.94 -6.50
N ASP A 8 -18.02 3.84 -7.21
CA ASP A 8 -18.64 4.77 -8.15
C ASP A 8 -19.18 4.04 -9.41
N PHE A 9 -18.81 2.76 -9.59
CA PHE A 9 -19.32 1.85 -10.60
C PHE A 9 -20.39 0.87 -10.07
N GLY A 10 -20.88 1.08 -8.84
CA GLY A 10 -21.90 0.24 -8.23
C GLY A 10 -21.38 -1.08 -7.66
N ILE A 11 -20.05 -1.31 -7.66
CA ILE A 11 -19.42 -2.51 -7.13
C ILE A 11 -18.99 -2.24 -5.70
N VAL A 12 -19.52 -3.02 -4.75
CA VAL A 12 -19.28 -2.87 -3.30
C VAL A 12 -18.54 -4.09 -2.77
N PRO A 13 -17.20 -4.02 -2.63
CA PRO A 13 -16.44 -5.13 -2.08
C PRO A 13 -16.71 -5.30 -0.57
N GLY A 14 -17.20 -6.51 -0.22
CA GLY A 14 -17.45 -6.86 1.17
C GLY A 14 -18.72 -6.27 1.78
N ARG A 15 -18.87 -6.46 3.11
CA ARG A 15 -20.08 -6.10 3.89
C ARG A 15 -19.78 -5.25 5.13
N VAL A 16 -18.48 -5.13 5.51
CA VAL A 16 -18.09 -4.34 6.68
C VAL A 16 -18.20 -2.85 6.33
N LYS A 17 -18.76 -2.06 7.25
CA LYS A 17 -18.90 -0.59 7.11
C LYS A 17 -17.55 0.05 6.81
N THR A 18 -17.50 0.98 5.85
CA THR A 18 -16.31 1.79 5.56
C THR A 18 -16.18 2.96 6.53
N GLY A 19 -14.97 3.47 6.70
CA GLY A 19 -14.75 4.78 7.32
C GLY A 19 -15.26 5.93 6.43
N LYS A 20 -15.10 7.14 6.90
CA LYS A 20 -15.63 8.35 6.25
C LYS A 20 -15.05 8.62 4.87
N ARG A 21 -13.73 8.44 4.71
CA ARG A 21 -13.00 8.61 3.44
C ARG A 21 -12.89 7.30 2.69
N ASN A 22 -13.13 6.19 3.38
CA ASN A 22 -12.83 4.83 2.91
C ASN A 22 -11.36 4.72 2.47
N ALA A 23 -10.44 5.20 3.27
CA ALA A 23 -9.01 5.27 3.01
C ALA A 23 -8.20 4.96 4.27
N ILE A 24 -6.91 4.65 4.14
CA ILE A 24 -6.01 4.38 5.26
C ILE A 24 -5.98 5.54 6.27
N THR A 25 -6.19 6.76 5.80
CA THR A 25 -6.26 7.98 6.61
C THR A 25 -7.54 8.14 7.44
N ASP A 26 -8.46 7.19 7.38
CA ASP A 26 -9.54 7.09 8.36
C ASP A 26 -9.02 6.60 9.74
N VAL A 27 -7.82 6.02 9.78
CA VAL A 27 -7.11 5.74 11.03
C VAL A 27 -6.55 7.05 11.57
N PRO A 28 -6.95 7.46 12.79
CA PRO A 28 -6.61 8.78 13.31
C PRO A 28 -5.09 9.06 13.33
N GLY A 29 -4.72 10.20 12.74
CA GLY A 29 -3.34 10.68 12.68
C GLY A 29 -2.51 10.16 11.52
N VAL A 30 -2.98 9.16 10.78
CA VAL A 30 -2.28 8.63 9.59
C VAL A 30 -2.43 9.61 8.43
N LEU A 31 -1.30 9.94 7.79
CA LEU A 31 -1.25 10.82 6.61
C LEU A 31 -0.54 10.10 5.45
N VAL A 32 -0.88 10.49 4.22
CA VAL A 32 -0.25 9.96 3.00
C VAL A 32 0.14 11.12 2.09
N GLY A 33 1.36 11.06 1.55
CA GLY A 33 1.84 12.05 0.60
C GLY A 33 2.55 11.40 -0.58
N HIS A 34 2.54 12.07 -1.73
CA HIS A 34 3.14 11.60 -2.97
C HIS A 34 4.05 12.63 -3.58
N CYS A 35 5.12 12.15 -4.22
CA CYS A 35 5.82 12.88 -5.25
C CYS A 35 5.88 12.01 -6.50
N THR A 36 5.25 12.46 -7.57
CA THR A 36 5.20 11.76 -8.86
C THR A 36 6.24 12.36 -9.80
N VAL A 37 7.08 11.52 -10.39
CA VAL A 37 8.03 11.88 -11.44
C VAL A 37 7.42 11.44 -12.77
N ASN A 38 6.91 12.38 -13.53
CA ASN A 38 6.28 12.15 -14.82
C ASN A 38 6.99 12.98 -15.90
N THR A 39 7.79 12.33 -16.73
CA THR A 39 8.53 12.89 -17.84
C THR A 39 8.33 12.02 -19.08
N GLU A 40 8.95 12.35 -20.20
CA GLU A 40 8.91 11.51 -21.40
C GLU A 40 9.42 10.08 -21.16
N GLU A 41 10.41 9.91 -20.27
CA GLU A 41 11.07 8.62 -20.03
C GLU A 41 10.74 8.00 -18.68
N ASN A 42 10.28 8.81 -17.70
CA ASN A 42 10.02 8.34 -16.35
C ASN A 42 8.57 8.53 -15.95
N HIS A 43 7.94 7.44 -15.55
CA HIS A 43 6.64 7.37 -14.90
C HIS A 43 6.80 6.58 -13.60
N THR A 44 7.18 7.26 -12.53
CA THR A 44 7.53 6.67 -11.25
C THR A 44 7.30 7.67 -10.11
N GLY A 45 7.74 7.35 -8.91
CA GLY A 45 7.64 8.27 -7.79
C GLY A 45 7.85 7.60 -6.44
N VAL A 46 7.47 8.32 -5.42
CA VAL A 46 7.49 7.87 -4.03
C VAL A 46 6.17 8.23 -3.35
N THR A 47 5.70 7.31 -2.51
CA THR A 47 4.55 7.49 -1.61
C THR A 47 5.05 7.34 -0.20
N VAL A 48 4.78 8.32 0.67
CA VAL A 48 5.15 8.29 2.09
C VAL A 48 3.89 8.16 2.93
N ILE A 49 3.89 7.21 3.86
CA ILE A 49 2.86 7.00 4.88
C ILE A 49 3.44 7.45 6.21
N VAL A 50 2.89 8.53 6.78
CA VAL A 50 3.23 9.03 8.11
C VAL A 50 2.31 8.32 9.10
N PRO A 51 2.84 7.54 10.06
CA PRO A 51 2.01 6.67 10.91
C PRO A 51 1.19 7.41 11.96
N GLY A 52 1.49 8.68 12.19
CA GLY A 52 0.76 9.52 13.14
C GLY A 52 1.54 10.78 13.50
N PRO A 53 1.02 11.59 14.41
CA PRO A 53 1.64 12.86 14.80
C PRO A 53 2.94 12.67 15.58
N GLY A 54 3.82 13.66 15.43
CA GLY A 54 5.13 13.72 16.11
C GLY A 54 6.18 12.82 15.50
N ASN A 55 7.28 12.65 16.23
CA ASN A 55 8.42 11.86 15.80
C ASN A 55 8.21 10.38 16.16
N ALA A 56 8.13 9.53 15.13
CA ALA A 56 7.96 8.09 15.30
C ALA A 56 9.18 7.44 15.99
N PHE A 57 10.37 8.01 15.83
CA PHE A 57 11.59 7.55 16.48
C PHE A 57 11.56 7.82 18.00
N ALA A 58 11.02 8.96 18.41
CA ALA A 58 10.89 9.28 19.83
C ALA A 58 9.86 8.38 20.55
N ASN A 59 8.86 7.91 19.81
CA ASN A 59 7.76 7.12 20.36
C ASN A 59 7.25 6.12 19.32
N HIS A 60 7.82 4.90 19.32
CA HIS A 60 7.59 3.87 18.32
C HIS A 60 6.14 3.39 18.28
N TYR A 61 5.69 2.95 17.13
CA TYR A 61 4.40 2.27 16.94
C TYR A 61 4.59 0.76 17.07
N THR A 62 3.65 0.06 17.71
CA THR A 62 3.62 -1.39 17.60
C THR A 62 3.34 -1.77 16.16
N ALA A 63 4.21 -2.62 15.59
CA ALA A 63 4.20 -2.96 14.18
C ALA A 63 4.43 -4.46 13.93
N ALA A 64 4.18 -4.88 12.71
CA ALA A 64 4.50 -6.22 12.21
C ALA A 64 4.77 -6.19 10.72
N ALA A 65 5.56 -7.13 10.24
CA ALA A 65 5.73 -7.40 8.81
C ALA A 65 5.37 -8.85 8.50
N TYR A 66 4.92 -9.10 7.28
CA TYR A 66 4.65 -10.44 6.79
C TYR A 66 4.98 -10.53 5.30
N VAL A 67 5.92 -11.41 4.96
CA VAL A 67 6.25 -11.74 3.57
C VAL A 67 5.41 -12.95 3.19
N HIS A 68 4.46 -12.76 2.28
CA HIS A 68 3.61 -13.85 1.76
C HIS A 68 4.36 -14.60 0.65
N ASN A 69 4.96 -13.86 -0.29
CA ASN A 69 5.94 -14.35 -1.25
C ASN A 69 7.05 -13.30 -1.40
N GLY A 70 8.30 -13.73 -1.43
CA GLY A 70 9.48 -12.89 -1.15
C GLY A 70 10.26 -12.41 -2.36
N PHE A 71 9.71 -12.38 -3.57
CA PHE A 71 10.41 -11.85 -4.74
C PHE A 71 10.40 -10.30 -4.74
N GLY A 72 11.05 -9.69 -3.75
CA GLY A 72 11.08 -8.25 -3.50
C GLY A 72 12.38 -7.79 -2.84
N LYS A 73 12.61 -6.48 -2.83
CA LYS A 73 13.83 -5.81 -2.29
C LYS A 73 13.47 -4.80 -1.20
N SER A 74 12.34 -5.00 -0.52
CA SER A 74 11.93 -4.16 0.60
C SER A 74 12.98 -4.13 1.71
N ALA A 75 13.14 -2.98 2.38
CA ALA A 75 14.13 -2.76 3.43
C ALA A 75 13.46 -2.46 4.78
N GLY A 76 14.20 -2.70 5.89
CA GLY A 76 13.76 -2.38 7.25
C GLY A 76 12.91 -3.45 7.94
N LEU A 77 12.55 -4.54 7.25
CA LEU A 77 11.62 -5.56 7.76
C LEU A 77 12.22 -6.42 8.88
N VAL A 78 13.53 -6.65 8.89
CA VAL A 78 14.21 -7.50 9.88
C VAL A 78 13.95 -6.98 11.31
N GLN A 79 14.19 -5.68 11.55
CA GLN A 79 13.96 -5.08 12.85
C GLN A 79 12.47 -5.01 13.20
N VAL A 80 11.59 -4.72 12.23
CA VAL A 80 10.13 -4.73 12.45
C VAL A 80 9.65 -6.11 12.88
N GLU A 81 10.17 -7.18 12.28
CA GLU A 81 9.80 -8.55 12.65
C GLU A 81 10.33 -8.97 14.02
N GLU A 82 11.56 -8.58 14.33
CA GLU A 82 12.22 -8.98 15.58
C GLU A 82 11.70 -8.19 16.79
N LEU A 83 11.62 -6.86 16.67
CA LEU A 83 11.24 -5.98 17.77
C LEU A 83 9.73 -5.70 17.85
N GLY A 84 9.00 -5.90 16.76
CA GLY A 84 7.57 -5.59 16.70
C GLY A 84 7.27 -4.10 16.72
N THR A 85 8.20 -3.25 16.26
CA THR A 85 8.08 -1.79 16.30
C THR A 85 8.39 -1.13 14.97
N LEU A 86 7.78 0.03 14.74
CA LEU A 86 8.05 0.95 13.63
C LEU A 86 8.49 2.30 14.19
N GLU A 87 9.64 2.79 13.76
CA GLU A 87 10.29 4.00 14.27
C GLU A 87 10.46 5.12 13.23
N THR A 88 9.97 4.90 12.00
CA THR A 88 10.06 5.86 10.90
C THR A 88 8.73 5.95 10.13
N PRO A 89 8.51 6.96 9.28
CA PRO A 89 7.54 6.85 8.20
C PRO A 89 7.84 5.63 7.31
N ILE A 90 6.82 5.10 6.61
CA ILE A 90 6.97 4.05 5.61
C ILE A 90 7.00 4.72 4.23
N ALA A 91 7.96 4.37 3.38
CA ALA A 91 7.98 4.82 2.01
C ALA A 91 7.77 3.66 1.02
N LEU A 92 7.06 3.93 -0.07
CA LEU A 92 6.90 3.03 -1.21
C LEU A 92 7.54 3.68 -2.44
N THR A 93 8.23 2.90 -3.27
CA THR A 93 8.89 3.38 -4.48
C THR A 93 9.07 2.26 -5.51
N ASN A 94 9.96 2.42 -6.49
CA ASN A 94 10.32 1.35 -7.40
C ASN A 94 11.58 0.58 -6.93
N THR A 95 11.76 -0.61 -7.48
CA THR A 95 12.79 -1.57 -7.09
C THR A 95 14.21 -1.00 -7.03
N LEU A 96 14.63 -0.20 -8.01
CA LEU A 96 16.01 0.30 -8.07
C LEU A 96 16.24 1.56 -7.23
N ASN A 97 15.19 2.16 -6.66
CA ASN A 97 15.30 3.34 -5.83
C ASN A 97 15.25 3.08 -4.32
N VAL A 98 15.01 1.84 -3.89
CA VAL A 98 14.90 1.48 -2.46
C VAL A 98 16.04 2.07 -1.63
N GLY A 99 17.29 1.90 -2.04
CA GLY A 99 18.46 2.42 -1.29
C GLY A 99 18.49 3.94 -1.17
N LYS A 100 18.13 4.69 -2.24
CA LYS A 100 18.08 6.16 -2.20
C LYS A 100 16.94 6.68 -1.31
N VAL A 101 15.79 6.02 -1.36
CA VAL A 101 14.62 6.38 -0.54
C VAL A 101 14.88 6.04 0.93
N TRP A 102 15.56 4.92 1.20
CA TRP A 102 15.99 4.54 2.54
C TRP A 102 16.93 5.58 3.16
N ASP A 103 17.95 6.00 2.41
CA ASP A 103 18.92 7.01 2.81
C ASP A 103 18.23 8.36 3.12
N ALA A 104 17.33 8.81 2.24
CA ALA A 104 16.56 10.03 2.45
C ALA A 104 15.64 9.98 3.71
N LEU A 105 15.11 8.81 4.06
CA LEU A 105 14.34 8.66 5.30
C LEU A 105 15.24 8.77 6.54
N VAL A 106 16.49 8.30 6.47
CA VAL A 106 17.48 8.49 7.55
C VAL A 106 17.66 9.97 7.82
N ASP A 107 17.91 10.79 6.79
CA ASP A 107 18.09 12.24 6.93
C ASP A 107 16.87 12.93 7.54
N ILE A 108 15.66 12.58 7.07
CA ILE A 108 14.41 13.14 7.63
C ILE A 108 14.27 12.82 9.12
N VAL A 109 14.55 11.58 9.53
CA VAL A 109 14.44 11.17 10.93
C VAL A 109 15.52 11.82 11.79
N ILE A 110 16.77 11.98 11.29
CA ILE A 110 17.82 12.72 11.97
C ILE A 110 17.38 14.16 12.24
N GLU A 111 16.83 14.85 11.24
CA GLU A 111 16.33 16.22 11.39
C GLU A 111 15.18 16.32 12.41
N GLN A 112 14.24 15.36 12.38
CA GLN A 112 13.16 15.29 13.37
C GLN A 112 13.74 15.11 14.79
N CYS A 113 14.69 14.19 14.96
CA CYS A 113 15.36 13.94 16.23
C CYS A 113 16.12 15.18 16.75
N GLN A 114 16.84 15.87 15.87
CA GLN A 114 17.55 17.12 16.23
C GLN A 114 16.58 18.19 16.73
N ASN A 115 15.42 18.34 16.09
CA ASN A 115 14.38 19.28 16.53
C ASN A 115 13.79 18.91 17.91
N ASP A 116 13.76 17.62 18.24
CA ASP A 116 13.29 17.10 19.53
C ASP A 116 14.42 17.00 20.59
N GLY A 117 15.65 17.40 20.26
CA GLY A 117 16.82 17.29 21.16
C GLY A 117 17.29 15.84 21.36
N LEU A 118 17.01 14.95 20.43
CA LEU A 118 17.43 13.55 20.43
C LEU A 118 18.64 13.34 19.52
N GLU A 119 19.51 12.39 19.88
CA GLU A 119 20.66 11.97 19.08
C GLU A 119 20.50 10.48 18.69
N PRO A 120 19.94 10.17 17.51
CA PRO A 120 19.77 8.78 17.09
C PRO A 120 21.10 8.17 16.69
N MET A 121 21.48 7.03 17.32
CA MET A 121 22.69 6.26 16.99
C MET A 121 22.41 5.14 15.97
N SER A 122 21.15 4.82 15.74
CA SER A 122 20.68 3.84 14.78
C SER A 122 19.26 4.19 14.36
N ILE A 123 18.95 4.06 13.06
CA ILE A 123 17.61 4.31 12.52
C ILE A 123 17.28 3.17 11.56
N ASN A 124 16.06 2.65 11.63
CA ASN A 124 15.57 1.57 10.76
C ASN A 124 14.44 2.05 9.80
N PRO A 125 14.78 2.73 8.69
CA PRO A 125 13.78 3.11 7.69
C PRO A 125 13.10 1.90 7.06
N VAL A 126 11.80 2.02 6.83
CA VAL A 126 10.99 0.98 6.18
C VAL A 126 10.61 1.43 4.78
N VAL A 127 11.08 0.70 3.77
CA VAL A 127 10.84 0.99 2.36
C VAL A 127 10.32 -0.24 1.65
N GLY A 128 9.14 -0.12 1.02
CA GLY A 128 8.55 -1.11 0.13
C GLY A 128 8.74 -0.76 -1.35
N GLU A 129 8.59 -1.75 -2.24
CA GLU A 129 8.80 -1.50 -3.67
C GLU A 129 7.97 -2.41 -4.58
N CYS A 130 7.65 -1.88 -5.77
CA CYS A 130 7.21 -2.67 -6.91
C CYS A 130 8.02 -2.31 -8.15
N ASN A 131 8.21 -3.27 -9.06
CA ASN A 131 8.98 -3.05 -10.26
C ASN A 131 8.14 -2.38 -11.36
N ASP A 132 8.47 -1.14 -11.71
CA ASP A 132 7.77 -0.32 -12.70
C ASP A 132 8.44 -0.27 -14.08
N CYS A 133 9.38 -1.16 -14.38
CA CYS A 133 10.27 -1.10 -15.55
C CYS A 133 9.57 -1.17 -16.91
N ARG A 134 8.33 -1.64 -16.99
CA ARG A 134 7.56 -1.70 -18.24
C ARG A 134 7.08 -0.32 -18.70
N ILE A 135 6.77 0.55 -17.76
CA ILE A 135 6.33 1.92 -18.04
C ILE A 135 7.47 2.91 -17.80
N ASN A 136 8.25 2.71 -16.72
CA ASN A 136 9.32 3.59 -16.29
C ASN A 136 10.70 3.16 -16.82
N GLN A 137 11.55 4.13 -17.21
CA GLN A 137 12.98 3.91 -17.44
C GLN A 137 13.70 3.70 -16.11
N ILE A 138 13.51 2.56 -15.48
CA ILE A 138 13.87 2.29 -14.08
C ILE A 138 15.38 2.49 -13.78
N GLN A 139 16.27 2.24 -14.76
CA GLN A 139 17.72 2.40 -14.61
C GLN A 139 18.15 3.85 -14.38
N LYS A 140 17.33 4.85 -14.74
CA LYS A 140 17.59 6.26 -14.45
C LYS A 140 17.52 6.60 -12.98
N ARG A 141 16.87 5.74 -12.19
CA ARG A 141 16.76 5.90 -10.74
C ARG A 141 16.35 7.32 -10.35
N ALA A 142 15.23 7.79 -10.96
CA ALA A 142 14.78 9.17 -10.95
C ALA A 142 14.20 9.65 -9.61
N VAL A 143 14.01 8.76 -8.63
CA VAL A 143 13.54 9.10 -7.28
C VAL A 143 14.74 9.16 -6.32
N GLY A 144 14.83 10.20 -5.53
CA GLY A 144 15.88 10.42 -4.54
C GLY A 144 15.39 11.28 -3.37
N GLU A 145 16.31 11.88 -2.65
CA GLU A 145 16.05 12.69 -1.45
C GLU A 145 15.01 13.79 -1.68
N LYS A 146 15.14 14.54 -2.77
CA LYS A 146 14.22 15.64 -3.12
C LYS A 146 12.77 15.15 -3.20
N GLU A 147 12.53 14.05 -3.92
CA GLU A 147 11.19 13.49 -4.13
C GLU A 147 10.62 12.92 -2.83
N VAL A 148 11.44 12.30 -1.97
CA VAL A 148 11.03 11.81 -0.66
C VAL A 148 10.61 12.97 0.25
N ARG A 149 11.42 14.05 0.32
CA ARG A 149 11.08 15.25 1.10
C ARG A 149 9.80 15.91 0.62
N GLN A 150 9.59 15.99 -0.70
CA GLN A 150 8.36 16.52 -1.27
C GLN A 150 7.14 15.68 -0.90
N ALA A 151 7.24 14.35 -0.99
CA ALA A 151 6.17 13.44 -0.61
C ALA A 151 5.86 13.55 0.89
N PHE A 152 6.89 13.62 1.73
CA PHE A 152 6.74 13.78 3.18
C PHE A 152 6.04 15.10 3.52
N ALA A 153 6.45 16.21 2.91
CA ALA A 153 5.86 17.53 3.12
C ALA A 153 4.41 17.64 2.58
N ALA A 154 4.06 16.85 1.56
CA ALA A 154 2.71 16.79 0.99
C ALA A 154 1.76 15.85 1.74
N ALA A 155 2.22 15.18 2.81
CA ALA A 155 1.41 14.21 3.54
C ALA A 155 0.18 14.86 4.18
N SER A 156 -1.00 14.32 3.88
CA SER A 156 -2.29 14.81 4.36
C SER A 156 -3.32 13.69 4.50
N GLU A 157 -4.45 13.98 5.13
CA GLU A 157 -5.57 13.03 5.23
C GLU A 157 -6.27 12.82 3.88
N GLU A 158 -6.27 13.83 3.01
CA GLU A 158 -6.81 13.77 1.65
C GLU A 158 -5.65 13.60 0.66
N PHE A 159 -5.61 12.47 -0.04
CA PHE A 159 -4.56 12.16 -1.01
C PHE A 159 -5.15 11.54 -2.28
N GLU A 160 -4.40 11.54 -3.36
CA GLU A 160 -4.81 10.96 -4.63
C GLU A 160 -4.50 9.46 -4.69
N GLU A 161 -5.31 8.73 -5.49
CA GLU A 161 -5.12 7.31 -5.81
C GLU A 161 -4.83 7.11 -7.31
N GLY A 162 -4.46 5.90 -7.70
CA GLY A 162 -4.16 5.52 -9.09
C GLY A 162 -2.70 5.78 -9.46
N ASP A 163 -2.50 6.40 -10.60
CA ASP A 163 -1.21 6.66 -11.26
C ASP A 163 -0.39 7.78 -10.61
N VAL A 164 -0.20 7.72 -9.29
CA VAL A 164 0.49 8.75 -8.48
C VAL A 164 1.59 8.14 -7.62
N GLY A 165 2.60 8.95 -7.29
CA GLY A 165 3.70 8.52 -6.42
C GLY A 165 4.31 7.21 -6.89
N ALA A 166 4.50 6.27 -5.97
CA ALA A 166 5.04 4.93 -6.26
C ALA A 166 4.19 4.10 -7.23
N GLY A 167 2.90 4.45 -7.41
CA GLY A 167 1.98 3.77 -8.33
C GLY A 167 2.00 4.29 -9.77
N ALA A 168 2.80 5.32 -10.08
CA ALA A 168 2.77 5.96 -11.40
C ALA A 168 3.13 5.01 -12.56
N GLY A 169 4.08 4.09 -12.35
CA GLY A 169 4.55 3.15 -13.38
C GLY A 169 4.08 1.71 -13.21
N THR A 170 3.14 1.41 -12.31
CA THR A 170 2.73 0.04 -11.99
C THR A 170 1.63 -0.50 -12.90
N ILE A 171 1.59 -1.82 -13.06
CA ILE A 171 0.63 -2.57 -13.87
C ILE A 171 -0.01 -3.64 -12.98
N CYS A 172 -1.35 -3.76 -13.04
CA CYS A 172 -2.09 -4.75 -12.26
C CYS A 172 -3.08 -5.49 -13.16
N TYR A 173 -2.97 -6.82 -13.20
CA TYR A 173 -3.77 -7.66 -14.12
C TYR A 173 -3.68 -7.22 -15.58
N GLY A 174 -2.47 -6.86 -16.05
CA GLY A 174 -2.28 -6.37 -17.43
C GLY A 174 -2.98 -5.05 -17.74
N MET A 175 -3.52 -4.38 -16.74
CA MET A 175 -4.10 -3.04 -16.82
C MET A 175 -3.26 -2.05 -16.01
N LYS A 176 -3.55 -0.75 -16.07
CA LYS A 176 -2.84 0.23 -15.25
C LYS A 176 -3.14 -0.02 -13.78
N GLY A 177 -2.09 -0.29 -13.00
CA GLY A 177 -2.10 -0.35 -11.54
C GLY A 177 -1.92 1.02 -10.89
N GLY A 178 -1.60 1.06 -9.60
CA GLY A 178 -1.43 2.33 -8.91
C GLY A 178 -1.39 2.23 -7.40
N ILE A 179 -1.56 3.38 -6.76
CA ILE A 179 -1.88 3.47 -5.34
C ILE A 179 -3.40 3.36 -5.17
N GLY A 180 -3.82 2.51 -4.25
CA GLY A 180 -5.22 2.41 -3.88
C GLY A 180 -5.40 2.27 -2.37
N SER A 181 -6.55 2.66 -1.86
CA SER A 181 -6.80 2.60 -0.43
C SER A 181 -8.24 2.26 -0.12
N ALA A 182 -8.48 1.68 1.04
CA ALA A 182 -9.80 1.46 1.60
C ALA A 182 -9.73 1.35 3.13
N SER A 183 -10.87 1.49 3.79
CA SER A 183 -10.97 1.28 5.24
C SER A 183 -12.22 0.49 5.63
N ARG A 184 -12.17 -0.10 6.82
CA ARG A 184 -13.31 -0.78 7.46
C ARG A 184 -13.38 -0.38 8.92
N VAL A 185 -14.61 -0.21 9.39
CA VAL A 185 -14.92 0.11 10.79
C VAL A 185 -15.52 -1.13 11.46
N ILE A 186 -14.94 -1.53 12.57
CA ILE A 186 -15.38 -2.66 13.38
C ILE A 186 -15.67 -2.24 14.82
N CYS A 187 -16.63 -2.89 15.46
CA CYS A 187 -16.94 -2.64 16.88
C CYS A 187 -16.29 -3.72 17.74
N ILE A 188 -15.59 -3.32 18.81
CA ILE A 188 -15.13 -4.19 19.89
C ILE A 188 -15.71 -3.64 21.20
N GLY A 189 -16.60 -4.38 21.82
CA GLY A 189 -17.45 -3.80 22.86
C GLY A 189 -18.34 -2.69 22.31
N GLU A 190 -18.36 -1.55 22.96
CA GLU A 190 -19.10 -0.35 22.56
C GLU A 190 -18.29 0.63 21.70
N LYS A 191 -17.00 0.33 21.44
CA LYS A 191 -16.09 1.22 20.74
C LYS A 191 -15.89 0.80 19.29
N GLU A 192 -15.95 1.77 18.37
CA GLU A 192 -15.56 1.60 16.98
C GLU A 192 -14.05 1.75 16.82
N TYR A 193 -13.47 0.91 15.93
CA TYR A 193 -12.07 0.95 15.54
C TYR A 193 -11.96 0.84 14.03
N THR A 194 -10.96 1.47 13.48
CA THR A 194 -10.72 1.52 12.04
C THR A 194 -9.55 0.62 11.64
N ILE A 195 -9.72 -0.11 10.54
CA ILE A 195 -8.65 -0.80 9.82
C ILE A 195 -8.58 -0.16 8.46
N GLY A 196 -7.47 0.50 8.17
CA GLY A 196 -7.19 1.13 6.88
C GLY A 196 -6.09 0.37 6.15
N VAL A 197 -6.24 0.26 4.83
CA VAL A 197 -5.26 -0.37 3.95
C VAL A 197 -4.91 0.58 2.81
N LEU A 198 -3.63 0.64 2.47
CA LEU A 198 -3.10 1.26 1.25
C LEU A 198 -2.26 0.23 0.51
N VAL A 199 -2.45 0.12 -0.80
CA VAL A 199 -1.67 -0.76 -1.66
C VAL A 199 -0.90 0.01 -2.74
N GLN A 200 0.27 -0.52 -3.09
CA GLN A 200 0.92 -0.26 -4.38
C GLN A 200 0.76 -1.54 -5.19
N SER A 201 -0.14 -1.55 -6.17
CA SER A 201 -0.51 -2.75 -6.93
C SER A 201 0.27 -2.85 -8.24
N ASN A 202 0.97 -3.98 -8.44
CA ASN A 202 1.76 -4.26 -9.63
C ASN A 202 1.87 -5.77 -9.86
N PHE A 203 0.74 -6.50 -9.93
CA PHE A 203 0.71 -7.95 -9.94
C PHE A 203 -0.43 -8.51 -10.78
N GLY A 204 -0.40 -9.82 -11.02
CA GLY A 204 -1.48 -10.60 -11.60
C GLY A 204 -1.47 -10.63 -13.14
N ALA A 205 -1.84 -11.77 -13.70
CA ALA A 205 -2.12 -11.93 -15.13
C ALA A 205 -3.58 -11.55 -15.43
N THR A 206 -3.83 -10.96 -16.60
CA THR A 206 -5.19 -10.49 -16.98
C THR A 206 -6.21 -11.63 -16.93
N GLU A 207 -5.83 -12.83 -17.38
CA GLU A 207 -6.73 -13.99 -17.46
C GLU A 207 -7.26 -14.44 -16.09
N ASP A 208 -6.50 -14.21 -15.02
CA ASP A 208 -6.84 -14.62 -13.66
C ASP A 208 -7.75 -13.63 -12.95
N PHE A 209 -7.97 -12.43 -13.51
CA PHE A 209 -8.66 -11.35 -12.80
C PHE A 209 -10.10 -11.69 -12.48
N ILE A 210 -10.42 -11.58 -11.17
CA ILE A 210 -11.77 -11.78 -10.61
C ILE A 210 -12.28 -10.43 -10.09
N LEU A 211 -13.45 -10.02 -10.57
CA LEU A 211 -14.15 -8.82 -10.13
C LEU A 211 -15.49 -9.19 -9.53
N ASN A 212 -15.69 -8.88 -8.25
CA ASN A 212 -16.93 -9.16 -7.52
C ASN A 212 -17.40 -10.63 -7.61
N GLY A 213 -16.45 -11.57 -7.61
CA GLY A 213 -16.71 -13.01 -7.71
C GLY A 213 -16.90 -13.55 -9.13
N GLU A 214 -16.81 -12.71 -10.15
CA GLU A 214 -16.89 -13.08 -11.57
C GLU A 214 -15.48 -13.11 -12.19
N ALA A 215 -15.13 -14.17 -12.89
CA ALA A 215 -13.90 -14.23 -13.69
C ALA A 215 -14.03 -13.32 -14.92
N VAL A 216 -13.55 -12.08 -14.81
CA VAL A 216 -13.67 -11.08 -15.88
C VAL A 216 -12.43 -11.02 -16.79
N GLY A 217 -11.34 -11.67 -16.39
CA GLY A 217 -10.08 -11.66 -17.13
C GLY A 217 -10.24 -11.99 -18.61
N PRO A 218 -10.88 -13.11 -19.00
CA PRO A 218 -11.12 -13.44 -20.42
C PRO A 218 -11.88 -12.36 -21.18
N LYS A 219 -12.91 -11.74 -20.55
CA LYS A 219 -13.68 -10.65 -21.15
C LYS A 219 -12.87 -9.38 -21.36
N ILE A 220 -11.93 -9.10 -20.46
CA ILE A 220 -11.00 -7.96 -20.60
C ILE A 220 -10.02 -8.21 -21.75
N LEU A 221 -9.53 -9.44 -21.93
CA LEU A 221 -8.69 -9.80 -23.06
C LEU A 221 -9.42 -9.61 -24.41
N GLU A 222 -10.65 -10.08 -24.51
CA GLU A 222 -11.52 -9.87 -25.69
C GLU A 222 -11.73 -8.37 -25.95
N TRP A 223 -12.09 -7.59 -24.93
CA TRP A 223 -12.29 -6.13 -25.02
C TRP A 223 -11.01 -5.38 -25.48
N LYS A 224 -9.82 -5.80 -25.01
CA LYS A 224 -8.56 -5.24 -25.48
C LYS A 224 -8.29 -5.56 -26.96
N GLN A 225 -8.56 -6.79 -27.38
CA GLN A 225 -8.41 -7.21 -28.79
C GLN A 225 -9.32 -6.40 -29.75
N GLU A 226 -10.55 -6.08 -29.34
CA GLU A 226 -11.45 -5.24 -30.09
C GLU A 226 -10.94 -3.79 -30.28
N LYS A 227 -10.04 -3.33 -29.40
CA LYS A 227 -9.40 -2.01 -29.46
C LYS A 227 -8.07 -2.00 -30.23
N ASP A 228 -7.75 -3.05 -30.99
CA ASP A 228 -6.46 -3.22 -31.67
C ASP A 228 -5.22 -3.21 -30.73
N ASP A 229 -5.43 -3.56 -29.47
CA ASP A 229 -4.34 -3.62 -28.50
C ASP A 229 -3.81 -5.05 -28.41
N MET A 230 -2.54 -5.25 -28.77
CA MET A 230 -1.89 -6.56 -28.71
C MET A 230 -1.57 -6.96 -27.27
N ALA A 231 -2.57 -7.44 -26.54
CA ALA A 231 -2.38 -7.98 -25.21
C ALA A 231 -1.78 -9.39 -25.29
N ALA A 232 -0.50 -9.53 -25.02
CA ALA A 232 0.08 -10.83 -24.72
C ALA A 232 -0.36 -11.28 -23.31
N SER A 233 -0.84 -12.52 -23.18
CA SER A 233 -1.01 -13.15 -21.86
C SER A 233 0.36 -13.24 -21.17
N GLU A 234 0.44 -12.78 -19.93
CA GLU A 234 1.69 -12.74 -19.19
C GLU A 234 1.60 -13.56 -17.91
N GLU A 235 2.70 -14.27 -17.61
CA GLU A 235 2.89 -14.88 -16.30
C GLU A 235 2.86 -13.82 -15.19
N ASP A 236 2.31 -14.16 -14.04
CA ASP A 236 2.32 -13.31 -12.83
C ASP A 236 3.79 -13.11 -12.34
N LYS A 237 4.38 -11.99 -12.72
CA LYS A 237 5.76 -11.58 -12.39
C LYS A 237 5.77 -10.22 -11.69
N GLY A 238 4.74 -9.91 -10.97
CA GLY A 238 4.57 -8.61 -10.36
C GLY A 238 4.95 -8.54 -8.90
N SER A 239 4.34 -7.62 -8.20
CA SER A 239 4.43 -7.44 -6.73
C SER A 239 3.28 -6.59 -6.22
N ILE A 240 2.98 -6.72 -4.93
CA ILE A 240 2.11 -5.80 -4.22
C ILE A 240 2.69 -5.46 -2.86
N MET A 241 2.73 -4.18 -2.55
CA MET A 241 2.95 -3.70 -1.20
C MET A 241 1.61 -3.40 -0.56
N SER A 242 1.36 -3.98 0.63
CA SER A 242 0.15 -3.73 1.42
C SER A 242 0.53 -3.08 2.74
N ILE A 243 0.07 -1.84 2.98
CA ILE A 243 0.29 -1.13 4.25
C ILE A 243 -1.04 -1.09 5.00
N LEU A 244 -1.05 -1.68 6.20
CA LEU A 244 -2.22 -1.72 7.06
C LEU A 244 -1.99 -0.87 8.30
N ALA A 245 -2.86 0.11 8.52
CA ALA A 245 -2.92 0.90 9.74
C ALA A 245 -4.19 0.59 10.54
N THR A 246 -4.14 0.72 11.86
CA THR A 246 -5.32 0.58 12.70
C THR A 246 -5.15 1.33 14.02
N ASP A 247 -6.24 1.76 14.63
CA ASP A 247 -6.30 2.25 16.01
C ASP A 247 -6.73 1.15 17.00
N LEU A 248 -6.88 -0.09 16.54
CA LEU A 248 -7.17 -1.24 17.38
C LEU A 248 -5.96 -1.58 18.26
N PRO A 249 -6.12 -1.73 19.60
CA PRO A 249 -5.02 -2.13 20.46
C PRO A 249 -4.63 -3.59 20.21
N LEU A 250 -3.41 -3.78 19.70
CA LEU A 250 -2.90 -5.07 19.26
C LEU A 250 -1.45 -5.27 19.72
N THR A 251 -1.11 -6.50 20.03
CA THR A 251 0.29 -6.92 20.04
C THR A 251 0.81 -7.10 18.62
N SER A 252 2.14 -7.04 18.42
CA SER A 252 2.77 -7.31 17.10
C SER A 252 2.34 -8.67 16.54
N ARG A 253 2.26 -9.71 17.38
CA ARG A 253 1.77 -11.03 17.00
C ARG A 253 0.32 -11.02 16.48
N GLN A 254 -0.59 -10.29 17.13
CA GLN A 254 -1.98 -10.16 16.67
C GLN A 254 -2.06 -9.40 15.36
N LEU A 255 -1.31 -8.31 15.23
CA LEU A 255 -1.21 -7.51 14.01
C LEU A 255 -0.69 -8.36 12.84
N LYS A 256 0.37 -9.17 13.05
CA LYS A 256 0.88 -10.12 12.03
C LYS A 256 -0.17 -11.13 11.58
N ARG A 257 -1.05 -11.59 12.49
CA ARG A 257 -2.19 -12.45 12.12
C ARG A 257 -3.21 -11.73 11.24
N ILE A 258 -3.44 -10.44 11.48
CA ILE A 258 -4.34 -9.61 10.64
C ILE A 258 -3.72 -9.39 9.27
N LEU A 259 -2.44 -9.03 9.19
CA LEU A 259 -1.69 -8.87 7.94
C LEU A 259 -1.79 -10.10 7.03
N LYS A 260 -1.72 -11.31 7.57
CA LYS A 260 -1.91 -12.54 6.77
C LYS A 260 -3.26 -12.62 6.06
N ARG A 261 -4.27 -11.83 6.44
CA ARG A 261 -5.61 -11.82 5.81
C ARG A 261 -5.72 -10.87 4.63
N THR A 262 -4.75 -9.98 4.45
CA THR A 262 -4.67 -9.18 3.21
C THR A 262 -4.44 -10.12 2.01
N GLY A 263 -3.68 -11.22 2.15
CA GLY A 263 -3.56 -12.25 1.13
C GLY A 263 -4.90 -12.86 0.67
N VAL A 264 -5.91 -12.90 1.55
CA VAL A 264 -7.28 -13.28 1.15
C VAL A 264 -7.91 -12.22 0.24
N GLY A 265 -7.63 -10.94 0.49
CA GLY A 265 -8.07 -9.83 -0.39
C GLY A 265 -7.44 -9.94 -1.78
N ILE A 266 -6.14 -10.24 -1.86
CA ILE A 266 -5.42 -10.50 -3.11
C ILE A 266 -6.06 -11.68 -3.85
N ALA A 267 -6.28 -12.81 -3.17
CA ALA A 267 -6.90 -14.00 -3.78
C ALA A 267 -8.34 -13.74 -4.29
N ARG A 268 -9.10 -12.86 -3.63
CA ARG A 268 -10.44 -12.46 -4.09
C ARG A 268 -10.44 -11.68 -5.40
N THR A 269 -9.31 -11.10 -5.78
CA THR A 269 -9.13 -10.43 -7.08
C THR A 269 -8.49 -11.35 -8.13
N GLY A 270 -8.21 -12.62 -7.77
CA GLY A 270 -7.64 -13.63 -8.68
C GLY A 270 -6.13 -13.85 -8.51
N GLY A 271 -5.45 -13.10 -7.64
CA GLY A 271 -4.01 -13.28 -7.40
C GLY A 271 -3.72 -14.60 -6.68
N TYR A 272 -2.85 -15.43 -7.27
CA TYR A 272 -2.40 -16.70 -6.70
C TYR A 272 -0.96 -16.66 -6.19
N THR A 273 -0.33 -15.47 -6.18
CA THR A 273 1.02 -15.23 -5.66
C THR A 273 2.09 -16.09 -6.35
N GLY A 274 2.29 -15.85 -7.66
CA GLY A 274 3.22 -16.60 -8.50
C GLY A 274 4.68 -16.46 -8.05
N HIS A 275 5.55 -17.41 -8.47
CA HIS A 275 6.95 -17.47 -8.05
C HIS A 275 7.71 -16.15 -8.23
N GLY A 276 7.47 -15.43 -9.32
CA GLY A 276 8.12 -14.15 -9.64
C GLY A 276 7.49 -12.92 -9.01
N SER A 277 6.47 -13.10 -8.17
CA SER A 277 5.72 -12.01 -7.50
C SER A 277 6.23 -11.76 -6.08
N GLY A 278 6.14 -10.51 -5.62
CA GLY A 278 6.54 -10.11 -4.27
C GLY A 278 5.36 -9.51 -3.50
N GLU A 279 4.77 -10.29 -2.60
CA GLU A 279 3.68 -9.86 -1.73
C GLU A 279 4.21 -9.59 -0.33
N VAL A 280 4.37 -8.31 -0.01
CA VAL A 280 4.91 -7.86 1.28
C VAL A 280 3.90 -6.97 1.99
N MET A 281 3.56 -7.34 3.22
CA MET A 281 2.60 -6.68 4.07
C MET A 281 3.30 -6.07 5.27
N ILE A 282 3.04 -4.79 5.53
CA ILE A 282 3.57 -4.05 6.68
C ILE A 282 2.39 -3.42 7.40
N GLY A 283 2.35 -3.55 8.72
CA GLY A 283 1.26 -2.95 9.49
C GLY A 283 1.72 -2.35 10.79
N PHE A 284 0.93 -1.39 11.28
CA PHE A 284 1.14 -0.75 12.57
C PHE A 284 -0.19 -0.41 13.25
N THR A 285 -0.14 -0.28 14.57
CA THR A 285 -1.27 0.26 15.34
C THR A 285 -0.90 1.57 16.01
N THR A 286 -1.81 2.53 15.97
CA THR A 286 -1.65 3.82 16.65
C THR A 286 -2.03 3.76 18.13
N ALA A 287 -2.64 2.67 18.59
CA ALA A 287 -3.13 2.49 19.96
C ALA A 287 -2.02 2.24 20.99
N ASN A 288 -0.96 1.54 20.59
CA ASN A 288 0.16 1.22 21.44
C ASN A 288 1.42 1.96 20.97
N ARG A 289 1.96 2.78 21.85
CA ARG A 289 3.19 3.55 21.61
C ARG A 289 4.26 3.12 22.61
N ILE A 290 5.49 3.00 22.14
CA ILE A 290 6.64 2.55 22.92
C ILE A 290 7.69 3.66 22.91
N PRO A 291 7.87 4.41 24.02
CA PRO A 291 8.86 5.50 24.08
C PRO A 291 10.29 4.98 23.82
N SER A 292 11.03 5.68 22.98
CA SER A 292 12.46 5.44 22.78
C SER A 292 13.22 5.85 24.04
N GLY A 293 14.17 5.02 24.51
CA GLY A 293 14.95 5.34 25.71
C GLY A 293 14.12 5.35 27.01
N CYS A 294 13.03 4.56 27.05
CA CYS A 294 12.21 4.43 28.25
C CYS A 294 13.04 3.93 29.44
N GLU A 295 13.05 4.68 30.55
CA GLU A 295 13.72 4.28 31.80
C GLU A 295 12.86 3.38 32.67
N GLU A 296 11.58 3.19 32.32
CA GLU A 296 10.68 2.30 33.04
C GLU A 296 11.04 0.85 32.78
N GLU A 297 11.10 0.04 33.86
CA GLU A 297 11.39 -1.40 33.77
C GLU A 297 10.23 -2.22 33.19
N LEU A 298 9.00 -1.65 33.18
CA LEU A 298 7.77 -2.30 32.72
C LEU A 298 6.96 -1.42 31.82
N LEU A 299 6.60 -1.91 30.63
CA LEU A 299 5.66 -1.28 29.72
C LEU A 299 4.27 -1.92 29.81
N GLN A 300 3.23 -1.11 29.75
CA GLN A 300 1.84 -1.59 29.66
C GLN A 300 1.32 -1.40 28.25
N LEU A 301 1.01 -2.49 27.57
CA LEU A 301 0.42 -2.50 26.25
C LEU A 301 -0.99 -3.10 26.32
N SER A 302 -1.90 -2.50 25.58
CA SER A 302 -3.27 -3.00 25.45
C SER A 302 -3.39 -3.98 24.29
N ALA A 303 -4.25 -5.01 24.46
CA ALA A 303 -4.52 -5.98 23.41
C ALA A 303 -5.98 -6.42 23.43
N ILE A 304 -6.51 -6.84 22.30
CA ILE A 304 -7.85 -7.44 22.22
C ILE A 304 -7.80 -8.94 22.61
N PRO A 305 -8.88 -9.51 23.15
CA PRO A 305 -9.01 -10.95 23.30
C PRO A 305 -9.03 -11.66 21.94
N GLU A 306 -8.42 -12.84 21.86
CA GLU A 306 -8.29 -13.59 20.58
C GLU A 306 -9.66 -13.95 19.95
N HIS A 307 -10.69 -14.19 20.75
CA HIS A 307 -12.01 -14.60 20.26
C HIS A 307 -12.74 -13.51 19.42
N VAL A 308 -12.33 -12.22 19.54
CA VAL A 308 -12.95 -11.13 18.76
C VAL A 308 -12.15 -10.78 17.50
N ILE A 309 -10.95 -11.32 17.31
CA ILE A 309 -10.02 -10.93 16.24
C ILE A 309 -10.57 -11.20 14.81
N ASN A 310 -11.54 -12.12 14.67
CA ASN A 310 -12.16 -12.44 13.38
C ASN A 310 -12.82 -11.23 12.72
N ARG A 311 -13.27 -10.22 13.49
CA ARG A 311 -13.80 -8.97 12.94
C ARG A 311 -12.72 -8.21 12.18
N ALA A 312 -11.52 -8.14 12.75
CA ALA A 312 -10.36 -7.52 12.11
C ALA A 312 -9.84 -8.33 10.90
N PHE A 313 -9.92 -9.66 10.94
CA PHE A 313 -9.55 -10.52 9.82
C PHE A 313 -10.43 -10.27 8.58
N LEU A 314 -11.75 -10.21 8.77
CA LEU A 314 -12.69 -9.92 7.69
C LEU A 314 -12.47 -8.49 7.17
N ALA A 315 -12.31 -7.52 8.06
CA ALA A 315 -12.10 -6.12 7.72
C ALA A 315 -10.83 -5.93 6.87
N ALA A 316 -9.71 -6.56 7.24
CA ALA A 316 -8.46 -6.50 6.50
C ALA A 316 -8.60 -7.11 5.09
N ALA A 317 -9.23 -8.29 4.97
CA ALA A 317 -9.44 -8.94 3.68
C ALA A 317 -10.32 -8.11 2.72
N GLU A 318 -11.39 -7.48 3.24
CA GLU A 318 -12.28 -6.64 2.44
C GLU A 318 -11.64 -5.28 2.07
N ALA A 319 -10.88 -4.68 2.99
CA ALA A 319 -10.18 -3.43 2.72
C ALA A 319 -9.08 -3.64 1.66
N GLU A 320 -8.33 -4.74 1.74
CA GLU A 320 -7.30 -5.08 0.75
C GLU A 320 -7.90 -5.26 -0.64
N GLN A 321 -8.97 -6.08 -0.76
CA GLN A 321 -9.66 -6.28 -2.02
C GLN A 321 -10.12 -4.95 -2.64
N GLU A 322 -10.73 -4.08 -1.85
CA GLU A 322 -11.22 -2.79 -2.34
C GLU A 322 -10.08 -1.83 -2.70
N ALA A 323 -8.98 -1.81 -1.91
CA ALA A 323 -7.81 -0.99 -2.20
C ALA A 323 -7.17 -1.37 -3.55
N ILE A 324 -7.05 -2.67 -3.86
CA ILE A 324 -6.57 -3.15 -5.16
C ILE A 324 -7.47 -2.62 -6.29
N LEU A 325 -8.77 -2.79 -6.17
CA LEU A 325 -9.71 -2.32 -7.20
C LEU A 325 -9.71 -0.80 -7.37
N ASN A 326 -9.58 -0.05 -6.26
CA ASN A 326 -9.45 1.41 -6.29
C ASN A 326 -8.17 1.86 -6.99
N SER A 327 -7.05 1.16 -6.81
CA SER A 327 -5.79 1.47 -7.49
C SER A 327 -5.93 1.42 -9.01
N MET A 328 -6.70 0.45 -9.52
CA MET A 328 -6.92 0.22 -10.93
C MET A 328 -7.99 1.15 -11.54
N THR A 329 -9.05 1.48 -10.78
CA THR A 329 -10.12 2.38 -11.26
C THR A 329 -9.72 3.85 -11.19
N ALA A 330 -8.88 4.24 -10.23
CA ALA A 330 -8.42 5.62 -10.09
C ALA A 330 -7.24 5.97 -11.01
N ALA A 331 -6.62 4.97 -11.65
CA ALA A 331 -5.53 5.18 -12.60
C ALA A 331 -6.03 5.74 -13.94
N LYS A 332 -5.12 6.39 -14.67
CA LYS A 332 -5.33 6.80 -16.07
C LYS A 332 -4.61 5.83 -17.00
N PRO A 333 -5.12 5.63 -18.23
CA PRO A 333 -4.40 4.88 -19.24
C PRO A 333 -3.00 5.42 -19.45
N THR A 334 -2.04 4.53 -19.54
CA THR A 334 -0.63 4.92 -19.68
C THR A 334 0.04 4.02 -20.71
N ARG A 335 0.82 4.61 -21.62
CA ARG A 335 1.59 3.85 -22.61
C ARG A 335 2.89 3.36 -21.99
N GLY A 336 3.15 2.07 -22.17
CA GLY A 336 4.39 1.45 -21.77
C GLY A 336 5.56 1.76 -22.72
N ARG A 337 6.77 1.41 -22.30
CA ARG A 337 8.00 1.54 -23.11
C ARG A 337 8.04 0.60 -24.31
N ASP A 338 7.27 -0.48 -24.24
CA ASP A 338 7.02 -1.44 -25.32
C ASP A 338 6.02 -0.92 -26.36
N GLY A 339 5.37 0.22 -26.09
CA GLY A 339 4.32 0.81 -26.92
C GLY A 339 2.92 0.33 -26.59
N GLU A 340 2.76 -0.67 -25.72
CA GLU A 340 1.45 -1.14 -25.25
C GLU A 340 0.72 -0.06 -24.44
N LEU A 341 -0.59 0.04 -24.62
CA LEU A 341 -1.45 0.93 -23.81
C LEU A 341 -2.07 0.17 -22.66
N TYR A 342 -1.65 0.47 -21.45
CA TYR A 342 -2.24 -0.09 -20.24
C TYR A 342 -3.49 0.71 -19.84
N TYR A 343 -4.66 0.20 -20.18
CA TYR A 343 -5.94 0.78 -19.85
C TYR A 343 -6.22 0.76 -18.35
N SER A 344 -7.03 1.70 -17.85
CA SER A 344 -7.56 1.63 -16.48
C SER A 344 -8.77 0.69 -16.41
N LEU A 345 -9.02 0.13 -15.23
CA LEU A 345 -10.24 -0.65 -15.00
C LEU A 345 -11.51 0.22 -15.18
N ALA A 346 -11.41 1.53 -14.93
CA ALA A 346 -12.53 2.47 -15.14
C ALA A 346 -12.97 2.55 -16.59
N GLU A 347 -12.05 2.45 -17.55
CA GLU A 347 -12.44 2.45 -18.98
C GLU A 347 -13.19 1.21 -19.38
N TYR A 348 -12.72 0.04 -18.98
CA TYR A 348 -13.44 -1.22 -19.20
C TYR A 348 -14.85 -1.18 -18.61
N LEU A 349 -14.99 -0.69 -17.37
CA LEU A 349 -16.28 -0.60 -16.69
C LEU A 349 -17.22 0.44 -17.31
N ASN A 350 -16.72 1.55 -17.83
CA ASN A 350 -17.53 2.53 -18.55
C ASN A 350 -18.07 1.95 -19.87
N ASP A 351 -17.21 1.30 -20.66
CA ASP A 351 -17.58 0.71 -21.95
C ASP A 351 -18.60 -0.44 -21.79
N ARG A 352 -18.49 -1.21 -20.69
CA ARG A 352 -19.43 -2.31 -20.39
C ARG A 352 -20.81 -1.81 -19.95
N ASN A 353 -20.91 -0.57 -19.44
CA ASN A 353 -22.16 0.02 -18.97
C ASN A 353 -22.81 0.95 -20.03
N ALA A 354 -22.16 1.14 -21.17
CA ALA A 354 -22.68 1.90 -22.33
C ALA A 354 -23.47 0.98 -23.28
#